data_a4b5aa62064c9ec5a703d7d6481a148a
#
_entry.id   a4b5aa62064c9ec5a703d7d6481a148a
#
_cell.length_a   1.000
_cell.length_b   1.000
_cell.length_c   1.000
_cell.angle_alpha   90.00
_cell.angle_beta   90.00
_cell.angle_gamma   90.00
#
_symmetry.space_group_name_H-M   'P 1'
#
loop_
_entity.id
_entity.type
_entity.pdbx_description
1 polymer ?
#
loop_
_entity_poly.entity_id
_entity_poly.type
_entity_poly.pdbx_seq_one_letter_code
_entity_poly.pdbx_strand_id
1 'polypeptide(L)' 'MEEKYVQQVCNSVYRQFPEVRGAHPSISSLPGDKFQLIFHGKGETPDGKKIDRTVRVTASENGKILKMTTSR' A
#
# COMPACT_ATOMS: atom_id res chain seq x y z
N MET A 1 -4.58 4.05 13.95
CA MET A 1 -4.12 2.68 13.66
C MET A 1 -2.79 2.46 14.34
N GLU A 2 -2.65 1.37 15.05
CA GLU A 2 -1.39 1.08 15.75
C GLU A 2 -0.29 0.73 14.77
N GLU A 3 0.93 1.11 15.13
CA GLU A 3 2.09 0.92 14.25
C GLU A 3 2.32 -0.54 13.84
N LYS A 4 2.08 -1.48 14.76
CA LYS A 4 2.25 -2.90 14.44
C LYS A 4 1.32 -3.36 13.32
N TYR A 5 0.12 -2.79 13.28
CA TYR A 5 -0.84 -3.13 12.23
C TYR A 5 -0.50 -2.44 10.92
N VAL A 6 0.00 -1.21 10.99
CA VAL A 6 0.51 -0.51 9.80
C VAL A 6 1.64 -1.32 9.17
N GLN A 7 2.57 -1.78 10.00
CA GLN A 7 3.70 -2.56 9.53
C GLN A 7 3.26 -3.89 8.91
N GLN A 8 2.26 -4.52 9.52
CA GLN A 8 1.70 -5.77 9.02
C GLN A 8 1.08 -5.58 7.63
N VAL A 9 0.32 -4.52 7.44
CA VAL A 9 -0.29 -4.19 6.15
C VAL A 9 0.80 -3.87 5.13
N CYS A 10 1.78 -3.07 5.51
CA CYS A 10 2.90 -2.72 4.64
C CYS A 10 3.65 -3.96 4.16
N ASN A 11 3.93 -4.89 5.06
CA ASN A 11 4.63 -6.12 4.70
C ASN A 11 3.84 -6.95 3.70
N SER A 12 2.53 -7.03 3.86
CA SER A 12 1.67 -7.73 2.91
C SER A 12 1.69 -7.09 1.53
N VAL A 13 1.65 -5.76 1.49
CA VAL A 13 1.69 -5.02 0.23
C VAL A 13 3.05 -5.19 -0.45
N TYR A 14 4.13 -5.06 0.31
CA TYR A 14 5.48 -5.20 -0.26
C TYR A 14 5.72 -6.60 -0.82
N ARG A 15 5.10 -7.61 -0.23
CA ARG A 15 5.22 -8.98 -0.71
C ARG A 15 4.52 -9.15 -2.06
N GLN A 16 3.36 -8.54 -2.24
CA GLN A 16 2.61 -8.62 -3.48
C GLN A 16 3.13 -7.67 -4.56
N PHE A 17 3.61 -6.50 -4.14
CA PHE A 17 4.05 -5.45 -5.06
C PHE A 17 5.46 -4.99 -4.69
N PRO A 18 6.48 -5.74 -5.10
CA PRO A 18 7.87 -5.39 -4.75
C PRO A 18 8.28 -4.00 -5.20
N GLU A 19 7.66 -3.45 -6.22
CA GLU A 19 8.00 -2.13 -6.74
C GLU A 19 7.65 -0.98 -5.78
N VAL A 20 6.78 -1.23 -4.79
CA VAL A 20 6.50 -0.21 -3.77
C VAL A 20 7.29 -0.45 -2.49
N ARG A 21 8.21 -1.40 -2.54
CA ARG A 21 9.06 -1.74 -1.40
C ARG A 21 9.91 -0.54 -1.01
N GLY A 22 9.88 -0.20 0.27
CA GLY A 22 10.59 0.97 0.75
C GLY A 22 9.81 2.26 0.67
N ALA A 23 8.65 2.27 0.01
CA ALA A 23 7.78 3.43 -0.02
C ALA A 23 7.00 3.53 1.29
N HIS A 24 6.89 4.74 1.81
CA HIS A 24 6.08 4.99 2.99
C HIS A 24 4.65 5.31 2.56
N PRO A 25 3.64 4.61 3.10
CA PRO A 25 2.27 4.88 2.70
C PRO A 25 1.74 6.16 3.31
N SER A 26 0.85 6.82 2.59
CA SER A 26 0.02 7.86 3.15
C SER A 26 -1.19 7.20 3.79
N ILE A 27 -1.43 7.48 5.07
CA ILE A 27 -2.51 6.84 5.82
C ILE A 27 -3.60 7.85 6.09
N SER A 28 -4.83 7.50 5.72
CA SER A 28 -6.01 8.32 5.95
C SER A 28 -7.06 7.52 6.71
N SER A 29 -7.77 8.18 7.61
CA SER A 29 -8.87 7.56 8.33
C SER A 29 -10.13 7.59 7.48
N LEU A 30 -10.87 6.49 7.50
CA LEU A 30 -12.14 6.37 6.81
C LEU A 30 -13.25 6.13 7.86
N PRO A 31 -14.50 6.44 7.52
CA PRO A 31 -15.62 6.12 8.41
C PRO A 31 -15.71 4.63 8.72
N GLY A 32 -16.15 4.28 9.92
CA GLY A 32 -16.35 2.87 10.31
C GLY A 32 -15.07 2.17 10.73
N ASP A 33 -14.15 2.88 11.37
CA ASP A 33 -12.88 2.33 11.90
C ASP A 33 -12.04 1.68 10.83
N LYS A 34 -12.03 2.27 9.64
CA LYS A 34 -11.22 1.81 8.51
C LYS A 34 -10.14 2.82 8.21
N PHE A 35 -9.09 2.34 7.57
CA PHE A 35 -7.96 3.18 7.17
C PHE A 35 -7.62 2.90 5.72
N GLN A 36 -7.24 3.96 5.01
CA GLN A 36 -6.77 3.82 3.64
C GLN A 36 -5.28 4.13 3.61
N LEU A 37 -4.51 3.20 3.06
CA LEU A 37 -3.08 3.36 2.89
C LEU A 37 -2.78 3.45 1.39
N ILE A 38 -2.06 4.49 1.00
CA ILE A 38 -1.72 4.72 -0.40
C ILE A 38 -0.21 4.63 -0.53
N PHE A 39 0.24 3.69 -1.36
CA PHE A 39 1.65 3.46 -1.64
C PHE A 39 1.97 3.93 -3.05
N HIS A 40 3.04 4.67 -3.20
CA HIS A 40 3.54 5.10 -4.50
C HIS A 40 4.86 4.40 -4.76
N GLY A 41 4.94 3.65 -5.85
CA GLY A 41 6.15 2.96 -6.24
C GLY A 41 6.54 3.31 -7.67
N LYS A 42 7.82 3.15 -7.95
CA LYS A 42 8.34 3.32 -9.30
C LYS A 42 9.00 2.03 -9.73
N GLY A 43 8.56 1.53 -10.88
CA GLY A 43 9.17 0.39 -11.51
C GLY A 43 9.90 0.81 -12.76
N GLU A 44 10.77 -0.04 -13.24
CA GLU A 44 11.46 0.19 -14.49
C GLU A 44 11.35 -1.07 -15.36
N THR A 45 10.98 -0.88 -16.61
CA THR A 45 10.89 -2.00 -17.55
C THR A 45 12.26 -2.26 -18.17
N PRO A 46 12.48 -3.46 -18.76
CA PRO A 46 13.76 -3.77 -19.40
C PRO A 46 14.15 -2.83 -20.53
N ASP A 47 13.19 -2.14 -21.13
CA ASP A 47 13.47 -1.17 -22.20
C ASP A 47 13.72 0.23 -21.67
N GLY A 48 13.84 0.40 -20.35
CA GLY A 48 14.21 1.67 -19.74
C GLY A 48 13.06 2.60 -19.44
N LYS A 49 11.84 2.17 -19.62
CA LYS A 49 10.67 2.99 -19.29
C LYS A 49 10.39 2.93 -17.81
N LYS A 50 10.07 4.10 -17.24
CA LYS A 50 9.69 4.18 -15.84
C LYS A 50 8.18 4.05 -15.72
N ILE A 51 7.74 3.21 -14.79
CA ILE A 51 6.33 2.98 -14.53
C ILE A 51 6.03 3.44 -13.10
N ASP A 52 5.08 4.37 -12.97
CA ASP A 52 4.58 4.76 -11.65
C ASP A 52 3.41 3.85 -11.30
N ARG A 53 3.44 3.27 -10.12
CA ARG A 53 2.36 2.43 -9.64
C ARG A 53 1.85 2.96 -8.32
N THR A 54 0.53 3.04 -8.21
CA THR A 54 -0.13 3.42 -6.97
C THR A 54 -0.94 2.24 -6.46
N VAL A 55 -0.68 1.84 -5.23
CA VAL A 55 -1.43 0.77 -4.57
C VAL A 55 -2.27 1.40 -3.47
N ARG A 56 -3.57 1.16 -3.52
CA ARG A 56 -4.49 1.62 -2.49
C ARG A 56 -4.99 0.43 -1.69
N VAL A 57 -4.84 0.51 -0.39
CA VAL A 57 -5.24 -0.56 0.50
C VAL A 57 -6.23 0.00 1.51
N THR A 58 -7.37 -0.66 1.66
CA THR A 58 -8.32 -0.36 2.73
C THR A 58 -8.18 -1.45 3.77
N ALA A 59 -7.89 -1.06 5.00
CA ALA A 59 -7.68 -2.00 6.09
C ALA A 59 -8.49 -1.59 7.31
N SER A 60 -8.84 -2.57 8.13
CA SER A 60 -9.47 -2.31 9.42
C SER A 60 -8.42 -1.89 10.43
N GLU A 61 -8.86 -1.37 11.59
CA GLU A 61 -7.93 -0.88 12.60
C GLU A 61 -7.04 -1.98 13.19
N ASN A 62 -7.45 -3.24 13.05
CA ASN A 62 -6.66 -4.38 13.53
C ASN A 62 -5.74 -4.97 12.46
N GLY A 63 -5.56 -4.26 11.35
CA GLY A 63 -4.62 -4.67 10.31
C GLY A 63 -5.17 -5.62 9.27
N LYS A 64 -6.46 -5.91 9.30
CA LYS A 64 -7.07 -6.78 8.30
C LYS A 64 -7.28 -6.02 7.00
N ILE A 65 -6.74 -6.54 5.91
CA ILE A 65 -6.91 -5.94 4.59
C ILE A 65 -8.30 -6.29 4.06
N LEU A 66 -9.09 -5.25 3.80
CA LEU A 66 -10.46 -5.40 3.31
C LEU A 66 -10.54 -5.27 1.79
N LYS A 67 -9.70 -4.41 1.22
CA LYS A 67 -9.69 -4.18 -0.21
C LYS A 67 -8.31 -3.70 -0.62
N MET A 68 -7.87 -4.14 -1.78
CA MET A 68 -6.60 -3.70 -2.35
C MET A 68 -6.79 -3.45 -3.84
N THR A 69 -6.42 -2.26 -4.29
CA THR A 69 -6.51 -1.89 -5.70
C THR A 69 -5.18 -1.30 -6.15
N THR A 70 -4.88 -1.46 -7.42
CA THR A 70 -3.69 -0.88 -8.01
C THR A 70 -4.09 -0.02 -9.20
N SER A 71 -3.33 1.04 -9.44
CA SER A 71 -3.47 1.87 -10.62
C SER A 71 -2.08 2.23 -11.13
N ARG A 72 -2.03 2.55 -12.40
CA ARG A 72 -0.80 3.03 -13.02
C ARG A 72 -0.72 4.53 -12.93
#